data_7ed57a41370a791d973a1dd7db9fb119
#
_entry.id   7ed57a41370a791d973a1dd7db9fb119
#
_cell.length_a   1.000
_cell.length_b   1.000
_cell.length_c   1.000
_cell.angle_alpha   90.00
_cell.angle_beta   90.00
_cell.angle_gamma   90.00
#
_symmetry.space_group_name_H-M   'P 1'
#
loop_
_entity.id
_entity.type
_entity.pdbx_description
1 polymer ?
#
loop_
_entity_poly.entity_id
_entity_poly.type
_entity_poly.pdbx_seq_one_letter_code
_entity_poly.pdbx_strand_id
1 'polypeptide(L)'
;MPDFSMKQGTLFPIFDLDEKEKAILGRFLALLDRSGVSRILPEKSCGDCLCGGRPGHDQASLFAAVLLGFALGNATLRELEAACRFDLRFKFILDGAEPSHMAFQRILDEVFLPNVDLVFFSVTKAILAECGLGWDDAFVDGTKQEADANKFKFVWKPTANHLKLSDKCRAICERNGISGGVPAKGILRSMTLAAKLSELAGKVRESGEDPGALYRAKGHRNSGLAKDYMLLSELLSKALEYEESEAICGNRNSYYKTDVDATAMCLKTDYYSGLGSSMHAAYSEQISVSHGIVTCFYVGQERQDSSAFSALFERMVSNGMKPKSLCADAGYGCKAVYSLLEGSGVEAYVKYPDWEGELSGRRPASYRRGGGSVECVCGRPLVRVAVEGRHPKRAGGAFYECEDCRGCPFMHYCRRFKSEPEGDSRVFEIDAEWLRLKEEARDRLLSPKGIEMRVNRSCQVEGAFGMIKQDMGYVRFRRTSLEKARLEFMLYCLGLNIRKLFRFYGKKARFEYWKSPEGLKAESFKKPSVKRIENRMAKRWSKAKQPNEKAKKEYRYAGRKKGRNPTS
;
A
#
# COMPACT_ATOMS: atom_id res chain seq x y z
N MET A 1 31.18 -22.94 -0.11
CA MET A 1 29.91 -22.19 -0.10
C MET A 1 29.13 -22.57 1.14
N PRO A 2 28.37 -21.64 1.77
CA PRO A 2 27.44 -21.98 2.83
C PRO A 2 26.45 -23.05 2.35
N ASP A 3 26.24 -24.08 3.14
CA ASP A 3 25.46 -25.26 2.79
C ASP A 3 24.30 -25.45 3.79
N PHE A 4 23.12 -25.75 3.27
CA PHE A 4 21.93 -26.07 4.05
C PHE A 4 21.77 -27.59 4.31
N SER A 5 22.66 -28.45 3.80
CA SER A 5 22.35 -29.82 3.50
C SER A 5 22.52 -30.84 4.61
N MET A 6 23.27 -30.63 5.66
CA MET A 6 23.55 -31.70 6.64
C MET A 6 23.48 -31.23 8.07
N LYS A 7 22.55 -31.79 8.84
CA LYS A 7 22.45 -31.60 10.27
C LYS A 7 22.48 -32.95 10.97
N GLN A 8 23.36 -33.12 11.96
CA GLN A 8 23.45 -34.32 12.78
C GLN A 8 22.34 -34.37 13.81
N GLY A 9 21.85 -35.56 14.14
CA GLY A 9 20.93 -35.78 15.24
C GLY A 9 21.64 -35.62 16.60
N THR A 10 20.86 -35.39 17.65
CA THR A 10 21.38 -35.25 19.00
C THR A 10 21.78 -36.61 19.61
N LEU A 11 22.78 -36.61 20.45
CA LEU A 11 23.22 -37.81 21.17
C LEU A 11 22.18 -38.36 22.19
N PHE A 12 21.20 -37.54 22.56
CA PHE A 12 20.15 -37.87 23.53
C PHE A 12 18.77 -37.89 22.88
N PRO A 13 18.28 -39.04 22.44
CA PRO A 13 17.02 -39.16 21.69
C PRO A 13 15.77 -38.70 22.47
N ILE A 14 15.85 -38.57 23.79
CA ILE A 14 14.73 -38.09 24.64
C ILE A 14 14.43 -36.60 24.39
N PHE A 15 15.40 -35.84 23.92
CA PHE A 15 15.29 -34.42 23.61
C PHE A 15 15.42 -34.10 22.10
N ASP A 16 15.20 -35.13 21.27
CA ASP A 16 15.29 -34.97 19.84
C ASP A 16 13.91 -34.72 19.21
N LEU A 17 13.92 -34.09 18.01
CA LEU A 17 12.72 -33.91 17.23
C LEU A 17 12.15 -35.24 16.74
N ASP A 18 10.83 -35.30 16.61
CA ASP A 18 10.16 -36.38 15.89
C ASP A 18 10.71 -36.49 14.45
N GLU A 19 10.91 -37.73 13.98
CA GLU A 19 11.45 -38.00 12.63
C GLU A 19 10.67 -37.31 11.50
N LYS A 20 9.34 -37.10 11.67
CA LYS A 20 8.54 -36.36 10.73
C LYS A 20 8.90 -34.88 10.69
N GLU A 21 9.13 -34.28 11.85
CA GLU A 21 9.54 -32.88 11.94
C GLU A 21 10.95 -32.69 11.39
N LYS A 22 11.90 -33.61 11.68
CA LYS A 22 13.24 -33.62 11.06
C LYS A 22 13.16 -33.70 9.54
N ALA A 23 12.32 -34.58 9.02
CA ALA A 23 12.11 -34.71 7.56
C ALA A 23 11.55 -33.44 6.93
N ILE A 24 10.60 -32.76 7.60
CA ILE A 24 10.05 -31.47 7.14
C ILE A 24 11.12 -30.39 7.13
N LEU A 25 11.89 -30.26 8.20
CA LEU A 25 12.96 -29.26 8.32
C LEU A 25 14.10 -29.56 7.33
N GLY A 26 14.49 -30.83 7.16
CA GLY A 26 15.48 -31.23 6.18
C GLY A 26 15.06 -30.87 4.74
N ARG A 27 13.79 -31.10 4.38
CA ARG A 27 13.22 -30.66 3.08
C ARG A 27 13.20 -29.14 2.94
N PHE A 28 12.92 -28.42 4.01
CA PHE A 28 12.98 -26.96 4.04
C PHE A 28 14.40 -26.44 3.79
N LEU A 29 15.41 -27.01 4.47
CA LEU A 29 16.81 -26.64 4.24
C LEU A 29 17.26 -26.95 2.81
N ALA A 30 16.92 -28.12 2.28
CA ALA A 30 17.19 -28.50 0.90
C ALA A 30 16.48 -27.59 -0.12
N LEU A 31 15.29 -27.06 0.21
CA LEU A 31 14.59 -26.07 -0.62
C LEU A 31 15.34 -24.74 -0.61
N LEU A 32 15.82 -24.27 0.55
CA LEU A 32 16.62 -23.04 0.62
C LEU A 32 17.90 -23.16 -0.20
N ASP A 33 18.56 -24.28 -0.17
CA ASP A 33 19.74 -24.54 -0.97
C ASP A 33 19.43 -24.49 -2.48
N ARG A 34 18.39 -25.22 -2.91
CA ARG A 34 17.92 -25.17 -4.31
C ARG A 34 17.42 -23.80 -4.76
N SER A 35 16.98 -22.95 -3.86
CA SER A 35 16.55 -21.59 -4.20
C SER A 35 17.69 -20.69 -4.67
N GLY A 36 18.93 -21.07 -4.39
CA GLY A 36 20.13 -20.32 -4.76
C GLY A 36 20.44 -19.13 -3.85
N VAL A 37 19.73 -18.97 -2.72
CA VAL A 37 20.01 -17.90 -1.73
C VAL A 37 21.37 -18.07 -1.04
N SER A 38 21.96 -19.26 -1.08
CA SER A 38 23.33 -19.51 -0.60
C SER A 38 24.38 -18.60 -1.24
N ARG A 39 24.13 -18.10 -2.46
CA ARG A 39 25.06 -17.23 -3.21
C ARG A 39 25.22 -15.83 -2.60
N ILE A 40 24.27 -15.37 -1.82
CA ILE A 40 24.33 -14.06 -1.14
C ILE A 40 24.83 -14.16 0.29
N LEU A 41 24.99 -15.36 0.81
CA LEU A 41 25.48 -15.54 2.15
C LEU A 41 27.00 -15.31 2.17
N PRO A 42 27.53 -14.56 3.15
CA PRO A 42 28.97 -14.39 3.31
C PRO A 42 29.62 -15.77 3.47
N GLU A 43 30.74 -15.95 2.82
CA GLU A 43 31.58 -17.14 3.07
C GLU A 43 31.99 -17.16 4.53
N LYS A 44 32.10 -18.36 5.11
CA LYS A 44 32.66 -18.48 6.45
C LYS A 44 34.02 -17.79 6.45
N SER A 45 34.19 -16.81 7.32
CA SER A 45 35.52 -16.28 7.56
C SER A 45 36.40 -17.46 7.95
N CYS A 46 37.35 -17.79 7.08
CA CYS A 46 38.27 -18.88 7.27
C CYS A 46 38.96 -18.71 8.63
N GLY A 47 39.01 -19.77 9.42
CA GLY A 47 39.69 -19.76 10.74
C GLY A 47 41.18 -19.46 10.67
N ASP A 48 41.72 -19.22 9.48
CA ASP A 48 43.14 -18.88 9.21
C ASP A 48 43.41 -17.36 9.22
N CYS A 49 42.42 -16.51 9.51
CA CYS A 49 42.71 -15.13 9.79
C CYS A 49 43.51 -15.00 11.09
N LEU A 50 44.71 -14.46 11.01
CA LEU A 50 45.59 -14.07 12.12
C LEU A 50 44.93 -13.12 13.15
N CYS A 51 43.73 -12.68 12.91
CA CYS A 51 42.88 -11.87 13.78
C CYS A 51 42.10 -12.79 14.73
N GLY A 52 42.71 -13.27 15.79
CA GLY A 52 42.07 -14.15 16.78
C GLY A 52 40.67 -13.66 17.21
N GLY A 53 39.75 -14.60 17.44
CA GLY A 53 38.39 -14.35 17.88
C GLY A 53 37.53 -15.61 17.85
N ARG A 54 36.35 -15.56 18.48
CA ARG A 54 35.39 -16.67 18.43
C ARG A 54 34.89 -16.83 17.00
N PRO A 55 34.86 -18.03 16.40
CA PRO A 55 34.26 -18.30 15.11
C PRO A 55 32.83 -17.78 15.03
N GLY A 56 32.50 -17.13 13.93
CA GLY A 56 31.12 -16.66 13.66
C GLY A 56 30.15 -17.82 13.52
N HIS A 57 28.88 -17.57 13.76
CA HIS A 57 27.82 -18.55 13.51
C HIS A 57 27.70 -18.84 12.00
N ASP A 58 27.28 -20.06 11.67
CA ASP A 58 27.01 -20.44 10.29
C ASP A 58 25.89 -19.56 9.69
N GLN A 59 26.20 -18.87 8.61
CA GLN A 59 25.29 -17.89 8.01
C GLN A 59 24.06 -18.55 7.38
N ALA A 60 24.22 -19.77 6.82
CA ALA A 60 23.10 -20.52 6.24
C ALA A 60 22.11 -20.94 7.35
N SER A 61 22.62 -21.41 8.48
CA SER A 61 21.79 -21.76 9.63
C SER A 61 21.08 -20.55 10.23
N LEU A 62 21.77 -19.40 10.36
CA LEU A 62 21.14 -18.16 10.83
C LEU A 62 20.05 -17.69 9.87
N PHE A 63 20.29 -17.74 8.56
CA PHE A 63 19.33 -17.38 7.54
C PHE A 63 18.07 -18.25 7.62
N ALA A 64 18.26 -19.57 7.70
CA ALA A 64 17.15 -20.51 7.84
C ALA A 64 16.40 -20.32 9.16
N ALA A 65 17.10 -20.03 10.27
CA ALA A 65 16.49 -19.76 11.58
C ALA A 65 15.62 -18.50 11.57
N VAL A 66 16.04 -17.41 10.89
CA VAL A 66 15.21 -16.22 10.70
C VAL A 66 13.91 -16.55 9.99
N LEU A 67 13.99 -17.25 8.86
CA LEU A 67 12.80 -17.61 8.07
C LEU A 67 11.87 -18.56 8.83
N LEU A 68 12.43 -19.56 9.54
CA LEU A 68 11.66 -20.43 10.40
C LEU A 68 10.97 -19.65 11.53
N GLY A 69 11.67 -18.69 12.13
CA GLY A 69 11.13 -17.85 13.19
C GLY A 69 9.88 -17.11 12.76
N PHE A 70 9.94 -16.41 11.65
CA PHE A 70 8.77 -15.73 11.10
C PHE A 70 7.64 -16.71 10.73
N ALA A 71 7.97 -17.89 10.20
CA ALA A 71 6.97 -18.92 9.92
C ALA A 71 6.28 -19.44 11.18
N LEU A 72 6.94 -19.46 12.32
CA LEU A 72 6.39 -19.92 13.60
C LEU A 72 5.76 -18.80 14.43
N GLY A 73 5.98 -17.55 14.08
CA GLY A 73 5.45 -16.38 14.78
C GLY A 73 6.46 -15.70 15.72
N ASN A 74 7.71 -16.16 15.74
CA ASN A 74 8.80 -15.53 16.49
C ASN A 74 9.38 -14.35 15.67
N ALA A 75 8.71 -13.23 15.68
CA ALA A 75 9.01 -12.12 14.77
C ALA A 75 9.95 -11.06 15.39
N THR A 76 10.26 -11.14 16.67
CA THR A 76 11.23 -10.26 17.32
C THR A 76 12.58 -10.94 17.47
N LEU A 77 13.65 -10.14 17.49
CA LEU A 77 15.01 -10.67 17.65
C LEU A 77 15.20 -11.41 18.98
N ARG A 78 14.53 -10.96 20.05
CA ARG A 78 14.57 -11.60 21.36
C ARG A 78 13.76 -12.90 21.42
N GLU A 79 12.65 -12.97 20.68
CA GLU A 79 11.90 -14.22 20.51
C GLU A 79 12.72 -15.24 19.71
N LEU A 80 13.44 -14.81 18.67
CA LEU A 80 14.37 -15.66 17.92
C LEU A 80 15.49 -16.19 18.84
N GLU A 81 16.12 -15.33 19.64
CA GLU A 81 17.14 -15.73 20.62
C GLU A 81 16.57 -16.73 21.62
N ALA A 82 15.38 -16.49 22.16
CA ALA A 82 14.73 -17.42 23.08
C ALA A 82 14.38 -18.75 22.42
N ALA A 83 13.88 -18.73 21.16
CA ALA A 83 13.57 -19.93 20.41
C ALA A 83 14.81 -20.81 20.19
N CYS A 84 15.99 -20.21 19.95
CA CYS A 84 17.24 -20.97 19.83
C CYS A 84 17.60 -21.76 21.10
N ARG A 85 17.18 -21.27 22.25
CA ARG A 85 17.44 -21.95 23.54
C ARG A 85 16.42 -23.04 23.87
N PHE A 86 15.15 -22.81 23.53
CA PHE A 86 14.04 -23.62 24.07
C PHE A 86 13.31 -24.46 23.03
N ASP A 87 13.45 -24.17 21.71
CA ASP A 87 12.74 -24.89 20.66
C ASP A 87 13.70 -25.85 19.93
N LEU A 88 13.38 -27.13 19.95
CA LEU A 88 14.19 -28.18 19.31
C LEU A 88 14.36 -27.99 17.81
N ARG A 89 13.40 -27.36 17.14
CA ARG A 89 13.46 -27.06 15.70
C ARG A 89 14.59 -26.09 15.38
N PHE A 90 14.79 -25.07 16.23
CA PHE A 90 15.90 -24.13 16.10
C PHE A 90 17.23 -24.80 16.44
N LYS A 91 17.27 -25.64 17.51
CA LYS A 91 18.47 -26.41 17.83
C LYS A 91 18.90 -27.33 16.70
N PHE A 92 17.94 -27.95 16.01
CA PHE A 92 18.21 -28.76 14.82
C PHE A 92 18.80 -27.93 13.67
N ILE A 93 18.21 -26.78 13.33
CA ILE A 93 18.69 -25.92 12.22
C ILE A 93 20.06 -25.31 12.54
N LEU A 94 20.29 -24.94 13.80
CA LEU A 94 21.49 -24.23 14.24
C LEU A 94 22.59 -25.21 14.76
N ASP A 95 22.36 -26.51 14.67
CA ASP A 95 23.28 -27.54 15.18
C ASP A 95 23.65 -27.29 16.65
N GLY A 96 22.64 -26.98 17.47
CA GLY A 96 22.78 -26.67 18.89
C GLY A 96 23.35 -25.29 19.20
N ALA A 97 23.73 -24.48 18.23
CA ALA A 97 24.21 -23.13 18.49
C ALA A 97 23.09 -22.20 19.01
N GLU A 98 23.46 -21.29 19.90
CA GLU A 98 22.56 -20.30 20.50
C GLU A 98 22.98 -18.86 20.13
N PRO A 99 22.64 -18.39 18.95
CA PRO A 99 22.95 -17.04 18.53
C PRO A 99 22.21 -16.01 19.38
N SER A 100 22.88 -14.89 19.67
CA SER A 100 22.25 -13.78 20.36
C SER A 100 21.37 -12.96 19.39
N HIS A 101 20.46 -12.16 19.93
CA HIS A 101 19.64 -11.23 19.13
C HIS A 101 20.48 -10.30 18.24
N MET A 102 21.73 -9.95 18.64
CA MET A 102 22.64 -9.15 17.83
C MET A 102 23.18 -9.91 16.61
N ALA A 103 23.34 -11.23 16.67
CA ALA A 103 23.71 -12.03 15.52
C ALA A 103 22.57 -12.01 14.46
N PHE A 104 21.33 -12.12 14.92
CA PHE A 104 20.15 -11.96 14.05
C PHE A 104 20.01 -10.54 13.49
N GLN A 105 20.31 -9.50 14.27
CA GLN A 105 20.30 -8.13 13.76
C GLN A 105 21.30 -7.97 12.61
N ARG A 106 22.54 -8.47 12.77
CA ARG A 106 23.57 -8.38 11.74
C ARG A 106 23.16 -9.07 10.43
N ILE A 107 22.69 -10.30 10.48
CA ILE A 107 22.29 -11.00 9.26
C ILE A 107 21.10 -10.31 8.57
N LEU A 108 20.19 -9.70 9.34
CA LEU A 108 19.10 -8.91 8.77
C LEU A 108 19.60 -7.65 8.07
N ASP A 109 20.57 -6.94 8.65
CA ASP A 109 21.10 -5.70 8.08
C ASP A 109 22.11 -5.96 6.93
N GLU A 110 22.94 -7.00 7.04
CA GLU A 110 24.04 -7.26 6.10
C GLU A 110 23.63 -8.17 4.94
N VAL A 111 22.69 -9.09 5.15
CA VAL A 111 22.28 -10.09 4.13
C VAL A 111 20.87 -9.83 3.61
N PHE A 112 19.88 -9.74 4.50
CA PHE A 112 18.49 -9.62 4.06
C PHE A 112 18.16 -8.23 3.50
N LEU A 113 18.57 -7.16 4.17
CA LEU A 113 18.21 -5.79 3.79
C LEU A 113 18.70 -5.42 2.38
N PRO A 114 19.94 -5.64 1.99
CA PRO A 114 20.40 -5.34 0.63
C PRO A 114 19.82 -6.30 -0.43
N ASN A 115 19.30 -7.46 -0.04
CA ASN A 115 18.86 -8.51 -0.95
C ASN A 115 17.36 -8.85 -0.82
N VAL A 116 16.53 -7.92 -0.34
CA VAL A 116 15.10 -8.14 -0.06
C VAL A 116 14.37 -8.82 -1.21
N ASP A 117 14.54 -8.33 -2.44
CA ASP A 117 13.85 -8.86 -3.61
C ASP A 117 14.39 -10.21 -4.03
N LEU A 118 15.70 -10.37 -4.07
CA LEU A 118 16.34 -11.63 -4.42
C LEU A 118 15.91 -12.75 -3.46
N VAL A 119 15.98 -12.49 -2.15
CA VAL A 119 15.55 -13.46 -1.12
C VAL A 119 14.09 -13.83 -1.31
N PHE A 120 13.21 -12.82 -1.41
CA PHE A 120 11.79 -13.08 -1.53
C PHE A 120 11.44 -13.91 -2.77
N PHE A 121 11.87 -13.47 -3.94
CA PHE A 121 11.48 -14.12 -5.19
C PHE A 121 12.16 -15.48 -5.38
N SER A 122 13.41 -15.66 -4.96
CA SER A 122 14.10 -16.95 -5.06
C SER A 122 13.43 -18.00 -4.18
N VAL A 123 13.17 -17.69 -2.91
CA VAL A 123 12.51 -18.61 -1.98
C VAL A 123 11.06 -18.89 -2.40
N THR A 124 10.32 -17.85 -2.82
CA THR A 124 8.91 -18.02 -3.26
C THR A 124 8.81 -18.88 -4.51
N LYS A 125 9.68 -18.68 -5.52
CA LYS A 125 9.73 -19.54 -6.71
C LYS A 125 10.07 -20.98 -6.36
N ALA A 126 11.01 -21.20 -5.47
CA ALA A 126 11.35 -22.55 -4.99
C ALA A 126 10.16 -23.22 -4.29
N ILE A 127 9.40 -22.47 -3.47
CA ILE A 127 8.18 -22.98 -2.81
C ILE A 127 7.10 -23.33 -3.83
N LEU A 128 6.85 -22.46 -4.81
CA LEU A 128 5.87 -22.74 -5.87
C LEU A 128 6.24 -23.98 -6.68
N ALA A 129 7.50 -24.11 -7.09
CA ALA A 129 8.03 -25.28 -7.80
C ALA A 129 7.90 -26.57 -6.97
N GLU A 130 8.26 -26.55 -5.68
CA GLU A 130 8.12 -27.70 -4.78
C GLU A 130 6.66 -28.13 -4.58
N CYS A 131 5.74 -27.17 -4.59
CA CYS A 131 4.30 -27.43 -4.48
C CYS A 131 3.64 -27.77 -5.83
N GLY A 132 4.34 -27.64 -6.96
CA GLY A 132 3.77 -27.81 -8.31
C GLY A 132 2.71 -26.74 -8.63
N LEU A 133 2.89 -25.51 -8.14
CA LEU A 133 1.95 -24.39 -8.29
C LEU A 133 2.52 -23.35 -9.27
N GLY A 134 1.62 -22.76 -10.06
CA GLY A 134 1.92 -21.63 -10.92
C GLY A 134 1.48 -20.29 -10.29
N TRP A 135 1.64 -19.22 -11.06
CA TRP A 135 1.22 -17.87 -10.69
C TRP A 135 0.40 -17.17 -11.79
N ASP A 136 -0.24 -17.96 -12.64
CA ASP A 136 -1.02 -17.46 -13.78
C ASP A 136 -2.19 -16.58 -13.37
N ASP A 137 -2.87 -16.92 -12.27
CA ASP A 137 -3.96 -16.15 -11.70
C ASP A 137 -3.47 -15.43 -10.44
N ALA A 138 -3.38 -14.10 -10.51
CA ALA A 138 -2.95 -13.26 -9.40
C ALA A 138 -4.13 -12.52 -8.74
N PHE A 139 -4.17 -12.54 -7.43
CA PHE A 139 -5.14 -11.82 -6.62
C PHE A 139 -4.42 -10.73 -5.84
N VAL A 140 -4.82 -9.47 -6.08
CA VAL A 140 -4.15 -8.30 -5.48
C VAL A 140 -5.07 -7.62 -4.48
N ASP A 141 -4.49 -7.24 -3.37
CA ASP A 141 -5.12 -6.39 -2.37
C ASP A 141 -4.07 -5.61 -1.58
N GLY A 142 -4.52 -4.52 -0.95
CA GLY A 142 -3.68 -3.65 -0.16
C GLY A 142 -4.24 -3.40 1.24
N THR A 143 -3.34 -3.06 2.13
CA THR A 143 -3.68 -2.60 3.47
C THR A 143 -2.76 -1.48 3.91
N LYS A 144 -3.22 -0.69 4.85
CA LYS A 144 -2.40 0.31 5.52
C LYS A 144 -1.99 -0.24 6.88
N GLN A 145 -0.70 -0.12 7.18
CA GLN A 145 -0.12 -0.62 8.42
C GLN A 145 0.56 0.51 9.17
N GLU A 146 0.32 0.60 10.48
CA GLU A 146 0.91 1.63 11.34
C GLU A 146 2.43 1.48 11.40
N ALA A 147 3.14 2.61 11.20
CA ALA A 147 4.59 2.71 11.33
C ALA A 147 5.02 2.85 12.80
N ASP A 148 6.27 2.50 13.09
CA ASP A 148 6.86 2.75 14.40
C ASP A 148 7.27 4.22 14.55
N ALA A 149 6.25 5.08 14.64
CA ALA A 149 6.44 6.52 14.73
C ALA A 149 5.47 7.17 15.72
N ASN A 150 5.91 8.27 16.31
CA ASN A 150 5.07 9.06 17.20
C ASN A 150 4.04 9.85 16.38
N LYS A 151 2.77 9.48 16.49
CA LYS A 151 1.66 10.08 15.74
C LYS A 151 1.46 11.58 15.99
N PHE A 152 1.97 12.11 17.09
CA PHE A 152 1.84 13.54 17.42
C PHE A 152 3.00 14.39 16.89
N LYS A 153 4.10 13.78 16.44
CA LYS A 153 5.27 14.46 15.87
C LYS A 153 5.23 14.51 14.34
N PHE A 154 4.09 14.85 13.77
CA PHE A 154 3.94 14.99 12.31
C PHE A 154 4.20 16.43 11.84
N VAL A 155 4.64 16.55 10.61
CA VAL A 155 4.91 17.82 9.92
C VAL A 155 4.16 17.84 8.60
N TRP A 156 3.34 18.86 8.40
CA TRP A 156 2.70 19.11 7.10
C TRP A 156 3.67 19.84 6.17
N LYS A 157 3.56 19.59 4.87
CA LYS A 157 4.30 20.33 3.85
C LYS A 157 4.03 21.83 4.02
N PRO A 158 5.07 22.67 4.22
CA PRO A 158 4.90 24.02 4.75
C PRO A 158 4.48 25.08 3.70
N THR A 159 3.78 24.68 2.62
CA THR A 159 3.42 25.57 1.50
C THR A 159 2.70 26.85 1.94
N ALA A 160 1.70 26.75 2.82
CA ALA A 160 0.96 27.91 3.32
C ALA A 160 1.83 28.79 4.25
N ASN A 161 2.80 28.20 4.93
CA ASN A 161 3.71 28.93 5.81
C ASN A 161 4.74 29.75 5.02
N HIS A 162 5.18 29.25 3.86
CA HIS A 162 6.04 30.01 2.94
C HIS A 162 5.36 31.30 2.45
N LEU A 163 4.05 31.28 2.18
CA LEU A 163 3.29 32.48 1.78
C LEU A 163 3.30 33.53 2.90
N LYS A 164 3.10 33.13 4.14
CA LYS A 164 3.18 34.03 5.31
C LYS A 164 4.58 34.62 5.51
N LEU A 165 5.63 33.85 5.21
CA LEU A 165 7.01 34.37 5.24
C LEU A 165 7.22 35.43 4.17
N SER A 166 6.72 35.19 2.95
CA SER A 166 6.80 36.15 1.83
C SER A 166 6.16 37.49 2.19
N ASP A 167 4.96 37.45 2.79
CA ASP A 167 4.26 38.68 3.19
C ASP A 167 5.00 39.46 4.29
N LYS A 168 5.54 38.77 5.30
CA LYS A 168 6.34 39.40 6.37
C LYS A 168 7.65 39.99 5.80
N CYS A 169 8.34 39.24 4.95
CA CYS A 169 9.57 39.74 4.32
C CYS A 169 9.29 40.99 3.47
N ARG A 170 8.22 41.00 2.69
CA ARG A 170 7.80 42.14 1.87
C ARG A 170 7.56 43.37 2.75
N ALA A 171 6.79 43.24 3.82
CA ALA A 171 6.52 44.34 4.74
C ALA A 171 7.78 44.93 5.39
N ILE A 172 8.78 44.09 5.70
CA ILE A 172 10.08 44.54 6.21
C ILE A 172 10.85 45.27 5.12
N CYS A 173 10.92 44.74 3.91
CA CYS A 173 11.61 45.34 2.78
C CYS A 173 11.03 46.72 2.43
N GLU A 174 9.70 46.83 2.36
CA GLU A 174 8.97 48.09 2.08
C GLU A 174 9.29 49.17 3.12
N ARG A 175 9.22 48.85 4.41
CA ARG A 175 9.56 49.77 5.50
C ARG A 175 10.97 50.31 5.45
N ASN A 176 11.89 49.49 4.97
CA ASN A 176 13.33 49.81 4.96
C ASN A 176 13.82 50.25 3.56
N GLY A 177 12.91 50.48 2.62
CA GLY A 177 13.28 50.94 1.27
C GLY A 177 14.16 49.94 0.50
N ILE A 178 13.94 48.63 0.71
CA ILE A 178 14.65 47.55 0.00
C ILE A 178 13.74 47.09 -1.13
N SER A 179 14.14 47.33 -2.37
CA SER A 179 13.32 47.03 -3.56
C SER A 179 13.69 45.70 -4.20
N GLY A 180 12.70 45.06 -4.85
CA GLY A 180 12.85 43.90 -5.73
C GLY A 180 13.03 42.54 -5.02
N GLY A 181 12.83 41.46 -5.78
CA GLY A 181 13.17 40.10 -5.41
C GLY A 181 12.18 39.31 -4.54
N VAL A 182 11.22 39.96 -3.88
CA VAL A 182 10.18 39.25 -3.11
C VAL A 182 8.98 39.01 -4.00
N PRO A 183 8.62 37.75 -4.31
CA PRO A 183 7.50 37.47 -5.22
C PRO A 183 6.17 37.94 -4.62
N ALA A 184 5.31 38.54 -5.45
CA ALA A 184 3.97 38.98 -5.04
C ALA A 184 3.08 37.79 -4.69
N LYS A 185 3.22 36.68 -5.41
CA LYS A 185 2.59 35.39 -5.14
C LYS A 185 3.65 34.31 -5.33
N GLY A 186 3.74 33.37 -4.41
CA GLY A 186 4.66 32.23 -4.52
C GLY A 186 5.55 32.02 -3.29
N ILE A 187 6.40 31.02 -3.38
CA ILE A 187 7.29 30.58 -2.32
C ILE A 187 8.55 31.45 -2.30
N LEU A 188 8.81 32.11 -1.17
CA LEU A 188 10.03 32.83 -0.94
C LEU A 188 11.13 31.85 -0.51
N ARG A 189 12.20 31.76 -1.27
CA ARG A 189 13.34 30.88 -1.01
C ARG A 189 14.34 31.52 -0.04
N SER A 190 15.03 30.67 0.74
CA SER A 190 16.07 31.09 1.70
C SER A 190 17.15 31.95 1.05
N MET A 191 17.56 31.66 -0.19
CA MET A 191 18.53 32.40 -0.93
C MET A 191 18.11 33.88 -1.16
N THR A 192 16.83 34.10 -1.49
CA THR A 192 16.29 35.47 -1.64
C THR A 192 16.23 36.19 -0.28
N LEU A 193 15.84 35.49 0.78
CA LEU A 193 15.85 36.05 2.15
C LEU A 193 17.27 36.42 2.61
N ALA A 194 18.24 35.57 2.32
CA ALA A 194 19.65 35.83 2.65
C ALA A 194 20.18 37.10 1.92
N ALA A 195 19.84 37.27 0.64
CA ALA A 195 20.18 38.48 -0.10
C ALA A 195 19.56 39.73 0.55
N LYS A 196 18.27 39.68 0.91
CA LYS A 196 17.59 40.79 1.59
C LYS A 196 18.15 41.08 3.00
N LEU A 197 18.52 40.03 3.71
CA LEU A 197 19.19 40.15 5.00
C LEU A 197 20.57 40.86 4.87
N SER A 198 21.32 40.53 3.81
CA SER A 198 22.62 41.19 3.51
C SER A 198 22.43 42.67 3.18
N GLU A 199 21.43 43.03 2.38
CA GLU A 199 21.10 44.43 2.06
C GLU A 199 20.72 45.19 3.35
N LEU A 200 19.89 44.60 4.22
CA LEU A 200 19.48 45.19 5.49
C LEU A 200 20.68 45.33 6.46
N ALA A 201 21.58 44.33 6.48
CA ALA A 201 22.83 44.41 7.28
C ALA A 201 23.72 45.60 6.90
N GLY A 202 23.79 45.95 5.60
CA GLY A 202 24.45 47.15 5.12
C GLY A 202 23.87 48.41 5.76
N LYS A 203 22.54 48.56 5.71
CA LYS A 203 21.84 49.71 6.31
C LYS A 203 22.00 49.79 7.84
N VAL A 204 22.04 48.64 8.52
CA VAL A 204 22.29 48.58 9.97
C VAL A 204 23.70 49.10 10.29
N ARG A 205 24.73 48.71 9.50
CA ARG A 205 26.10 49.23 9.65
C ARG A 205 26.19 50.74 9.38
N GLU A 206 25.49 51.21 8.36
CA GLU A 206 25.40 52.65 8.03
C GLU A 206 24.77 53.46 9.17
N SER A 207 23.85 52.86 9.95
CA SER A 207 23.26 53.49 11.15
C SER A 207 24.15 53.45 12.38
N GLY A 208 25.35 52.88 12.29
CA GLY A 208 26.31 52.79 13.40
C GLY A 208 26.11 51.58 14.33
N GLU A 209 25.20 50.66 13.99
CA GLU A 209 24.96 49.41 14.74
C GLU A 209 25.72 48.24 14.07
N ASP A 210 26.24 47.30 14.88
CA ASP A 210 26.87 46.08 14.35
C ASP A 210 25.83 44.94 14.27
N PRO A 211 25.50 44.45 13.07
CA PRO A 211 24.57 43.31 12.91
C PRO A 211 24.96 42.06 13.69
N GLY A 212 26.26 41.82 13.91
CA GLY A 212 26.80 40.68 14.66
C GLY A 212 26.64 40.80 16.18
N ALA A 213 26.53 42.02 16.70
CA ALA A 213 26.39 42.30 18.12
C ALA A 213 24.93 42.49 18.58
N LEU A 214 23.95 42.42 17.68
CA LEU A 214 22.56 42.59 18.01
C LEU A 214 22.02 41.38 18.80
N TYR A 215 21.38 41.65 19.92
CA TYR A 215 20.75 40.60 20.73
C TYR A 215 19.42 41.08 21.39
N ARG A 216 18.56 40.15 21.72
CA ARG A 216 17.34 40.41 22.44
C ARG A 216 17.56 40.20 23.93
N ALA A 217 17.59 41.28 24.70
CA ALA A 217 17.63 41.23 26.16
C ALA A 217 16.52 42.08 26.78
N LYS A 218 16.07 41.69 27.97
CA LYS A 218 15.07 42.47 28.73
C LYS A 218 15.72 43.79 29.11
N GLY A 219 15.09 44.93 28.76
CA GLY A 219 15.58 46.27 29.02
C GLY A 219 16.49 46.86 27.91
N HIS A 220 16.95 46.06 26.91
CA HIS A 220 17.70 46.55 25.79
C HIS A 220 16.79 47.13 24.69
N ARG A 221 17.08 48.39 24.26
CA ARG A 221 16.30 49.07 23.20
C ARG A 221 17.11 49.07 21.90
N ASN A 222 16.76 48.14 21.02
CA ASN A 222 17.27 48.15 19.65
C ASN A 222 16.53 49.19 18.81
N SER A 223 17.20 49.75 17.80
CA SER A 223 16.56 50.58 16.78
C SER A 223 15.45 49.83 16.02
N GLY A 224 14.62 50.56 15.29
CA GLY A 224 13.62 49.94 14.42
C GLY A 224 14.25 49.05 13.34
N LEU A 225 15.38 49.55 12.77
CA LEU A 225 16.13 48.85 11.74
C LEU A 225 16.79 47.57 12.27
N ALA A 226 17.39 47.62 13.49
CA ALA A 226 17.97 46.45 14.14
C ALA A 226 16.92 45.39 14.48
N LYS A 227 15.71 45.78 14.88
CA LYS A 227 14.59 44.85 15.11
C LYS A 227 14.14 44.15 13.82
N ASP A 228 14.06 44.90 12.72
CA ASP A 228 13.70 44.34 11.41
C ASP A 228 14.80 43.39 10.90
N TYR A 229 16.08 43.69 11.12
CA TYR A 229 17.17 42.77 10.81
C TYR A 229 17.09 41.46 11.59
N MET A 230 16.88 41.50 12.90
CA MET A 230 16.71 40.29 13.72
C MET A 230 15.49 39.50 13.31
N LEU A 231 14.38 40.17 12.97
CA LEU A 231 13.16 39.50 12.50
C LEU A 231 13.42 38.81 11.14
N LEU A 232 14.11 39.49 10.21
CA LEU A 232 14.45 38.92 8.91
C LEU A 232 15.40 37.71 9.03
N SER A 233 16.36 37.76 9.99
CA SER A 233 17.22 36.62 10.31
C SER A 233 16.43 35.40 10.83
N GLU A 234 15.40 35.63 11.69
CA GLU A 234 14.51 34.56 12.13
C GLU A 234 13.66 33.99 10.98
N LEU A 235 13.22 34.85 10.05
CA LEU A 235 12.49 34.38 8.86
C LEU A 235 13.39 33.54 7.96
N LEU A 236 14.67 33.87 7.83
CA LEU A 236 15.66 33.07 7.09
C LEU A 236 15.83 31.68 7.70
N SER A 237 16.02 31.60 9.03
CA SER A 237 16.13 30.31 9.72
C SER A 237 14.87 29.44 9.50
N LYS A 238 13.67 30.05 9.57
CA LYS A 238 12.42 29.33 9.27
C LYS A 238 12.29 28.92 7.81
N ALA A 239 12.79 29.72 6.88
CA ALA A 239 12.75 29.35 5.46
C ALA A 239 13.63 28.12 5.18
N LEU A 240 14.81 28.04 5.81
CA LEU A 240 15.69 26.87 5.74
C LEU A 240 15.01 25.61 6.32
N GLU A 241 14.40 25.71 7.49
CA GLU A 241 13.61 24.60 8.08
C GLU A 241 12.47 24.15 7.17
N TYR A 242 11.81 25.08 6.47
CA TYR A 242 10.72 24.74 5.56
C TYR A 242 11.22 24.10 4.27
N GLU A 243 12.36 24.55 3.74
CA GLU A 243 12.99 23.93 2.57
C GLU A 243 13.46 22.51 2.87
N GLU A 244 14.05 22.28 4.05
CA GLU A 244 14.37 20.93 4.52
C GLU A 244 13.11 20.06 4.65
N SER A 245 12.06 20.58 5.27
CA SER A 245 10.78 19.87 5.38
C SER A 245 10.14 19.57 4.03
N GLU A 246 10.26 20.48 3.05
CA GLU A 246 9.80 20.24 1.68
C GLU A 246 10.60 19.13 0.98
N ALA A 247 11.94 19.14 1.17
CA ALA A 247 12.81 18.10 0.62
C ALA A 247 12.47 16.73 1.18
N ILE A 248 12.24 16.61 2.50
CA ILE A 248 11.82 15.37 3.14
C ILE A 248 10.43 14.94 2.64
N CYS A 249 9.50 15.88 2.49
CA CYS A 249 8.15 15.57 1.99
C CYS A 249 8.18 15.03 0.55
N GLY A 250 9.00 15.59 -0.32
CA GLY A 250 8.97 15.28 -1.75
C GLY A 250 7.55 15.46 -2.34
N ASN A 251 6.97 14.40 -2.87
CA ASN A 251 5.61 14.40 -3.41
C ASN A 251 4.51 14.17 -2.34
N ARG A 252 4.90 13.88 -1.10
CA ARG A 252 3.97 13.68 0.02
C ARG A 252 3.50 15.03 0.60
N ASN A 253 2.38 14.99 1.29
CA ASN A 253 1.85 16.18 1.98
C ASN A 253 2.32 16.29 3.44
N SER A 254 2.97 15.26 3.99
CA SER A 254 3.41 15.21 5.38
C SER A 254 4.46 14.13 5.60
N TYR A 255 5.20 14.24 6.70
CA TYR A 255 6.08 13.21 7.24
C TYR A 255 6.03 13.23 8.78
N TYR A 256 6.70 12.28 9.43
CA TYR A 256 6.82 12.21 10.88
C TYR A 256 8.30 12.37 11.29
N LYS A 257 8.57 13.17 12.31
CA LYS A 257 9.95 13.42 12.78
C LYS A 257 10.66 12.17 13.30
N THR A 258 9.91 11.18 13.77
CA THR A 258 10.45 9.92 14.31
C THR A 258 10.62 8.82 13.26
N ASP A 259 9.92 8.95 12.14
CA ASP A 259 10.11 8.12 10.95
C ASP A 259 9.78 9.00 9.73
N VAL A 260 10.81 9.53 9.10
CA VAL A 260 10.68 10.50 7.99
C VAL A 260 10.04 9.92 6.74
N ASP A 261 10.07 8.60 6.58
CA ASP A 261 9.48 7.90 5.44
C ASP A 261 7.98 7.62 5.64
N ALA A 262 7.52 7.55 6.88
CA ALA A 262 6.11 7.30 7.18
C ALA A 262 5.23 8.48 6.73
N THR A 263 4.06 8.16 6.19
CA THR A 263 3.09 9.14 5.68
C THR A 263 1.83 9.10 6.54
N ALA A 264 1.20 10.27 6.72
CA ALA A 264 -0.09 10.34 7.43
C ALA A 264 -1.19 9.66 6.59
N MET A 265 -1.72 8.55 7.09
CA MET A 265 -2.78 7.77 6.47
C MET A 265 -3.92 7.52 7.45
N CYS A 266 -5.15 7.46 6.93
CA CYS A 266 -6.30 7.06 7.73
C CYS A 266 -6.33 5.53 7.84
N LEU A 267 -6.24 5.01 9.05
CA LEU A 267 -6.36 3.59 9.36
C LEU A 267 -7.82 3.24 9.67
N LYS A 268 -8.23 2.01 9.34
CA LYS A 268 -9.57 1.49 9.67
C LYS A 268 -9.75 1.31 11.18
N THR A 269 -8.68 0.98 11.88
CA THR A 269 -8.66 0.72 13.32
C THR A 269 -7.37 1.27 13.91
N ASP A 270 -7.49 1.99 15.01
CA ASP A 270 -6.36 2.44 15.82
C ASP A 270 -5.88 1.28 16.70
N TYR A 271 -4.59 0.99 16.66
CA TYR A 271 -3.97 -0.07 17.47
C TYR A 271 -4.21 0.09 18.98
N TYR A 272 -4.13 1.32 19.48
CA TYR A 272 -4.23 1.58 20.92
C TYR A 272 -5.67 1.69 21.43
N SER A 273 -6.54 2.37 20.68
CA SER A 273 -7.92 2.62 21.11
C SER A 273 -8.93 1.62 20.57
N GLY A 274 -8.58 0.86 19.55
CA GLY A 274 -9.53 0.00 18.81
C GLY A 274 -10.58 0.77 18.01
N LEU A 275 -10.56 2.11 18.07
CA LEU A 275 -11.49 2.98 17.35
C LEU A 275 -11.02 3.19 15.92
N GLY A 276 -11.97 3.27 14.99
CA GLY A 276 -11.69 3.45 13.57
C GLY A 276 -11.44 4.89 13.15
N SER A 277 -10.93 5.06 11.93
CA SER A 277 -10.89 6.34 11.19
C SER A 277 -9.99 7.43 11.78
N SER A 278 -8.85 7.09 12.38
CA SER A 278 -7.86 8.06 12.82
C SER A 278 -6.64 8.15 11.90
N MET A 279 -5.99 9.32 11.91
CA MET A 279 -4.78 9.58 11.13
C MET A 279 -3.55 9.11 11.91
N HIS A 280 -2.78 8.22 11.30
CA HIS A 280 -1.55 7.65 11.86
C HIS A 280 -0.39 7.75 10.89
N ALA A 281 0.82 7.67 11.42
CA ALA A 281 2.00 7.36 10.65
C ALA A 281 1.83 5.95 10.09
N ALA A 282 1.89 5.77 8.79
CA ALA A 282 1.65 4.46 8.18
C ALA A 282 2.36 4.31 6.84
N TYR A 283 2.49 3.05 6.44
CA TYR A 283 2.88 2.63 5.09
C TYR A 283 1.72 1.91 4.41
N SER A 284 1.71 1.95 3.09
CA SER A 284 0.82 1.18 2.23
C SER A 284 1.47 -0.15 1.89
N GLU A 285 0.85 -1.23 2.26
CA GLU A 285 1.29 -2.59 1.94
C GLU A 285 0.39 -3.17 0.86
N GLN A 286 1.01 -3.74 -0.17
CA GLN A 286 0.33 -4.40 -1.27
C GLN A 286 0.86 -5.81 -1.41
N ILE A 287 -0.01 -6.78 -1.64
CA ILE A 287 0.39 -8.16 -1.94
C ILE A 287 -0.32 -8.68 -3.18
N SER A 288 0.39 -9.53 -3.89
CA SER A 288 -0.17 -10.43 -4.89
C SER A 288 -0.13 -11.85 -4.35
N VAL A 289 -1.22 -12.57 -4.48
CA VAL A 289 -1.38 -13.94 -3.98
C VAL A 289 -1.82 -14.85 -5.12
N SER A 290 -1.24 -16.04 -5.21
CA SER A 290 -1.68 -17.11 -6.09
C SER A 290 -1.67 -18.43 -5.32
N HIS A 291 -2.75 -19.21 -5.39
CA HIS A 291 -2.91 -20.45 -4.64
C HIS A 291 -2.66 -20.33 -3.12
N GLY A 292 -2.89 -19.12 -2.57
CA GLY A 292 -2.63 -18.81 -1.17
C GLY A 292 -1.16 -18.53 -0.82
N ILE A 293 -0.25 -18.55 -1.79
CA ILE A 293 1.16 -18.14 -1.66
C ILE A 293 1.27 -16.67 -2.05
N VAL A 294 1.94 -15.86 -1.24
CA VAL A 294 2.26 -14.47 -1.59
C VAL A 294 3.34 -14.51 -2.68
N THR A 295 2.97 -14.08 -3.89
CA THR A 295 3.84 -14.12 -5.07
C THR A 295 4.60 -12.83 -5.31
N CYS A 296 4.08 -11.71 -4.80
CA CYS A 296 4.76 -10.42 -4.80
C CYS A 296 4.26 -9.59 -3.63
N PHE A 297 5.09 -8.67 -3.17
CA PHE A 297 4.72 -7.68 -2.16
C PHE A 297 5.32 -6.32 -2.52
N TYR A 298 4.72 -5.27 -1.98
CA TYR A 298 5.20 -3.90 -2.08
C TYR A 298 4.88 -3.15 -0.78
N VAL A 299 5.79 -2.30 -0.34
CA VAL A 299 5.57 -1.36 0.75
C VAL A 299 5.94 0.02 0.24
N GLY A 300 5.01 0.95 0.35
CA GLY A 300 5.16 2.31 -0.16
C GLY A 300 4.51 3.37 0.72
N GLN A 301 4.57 4.59 0.22
CA GLN A 301 4.11 5.80 0.91
C GLN A 301 2.77 6.31 0.35
N GLU A 302 2.22 5.64 -0.65
CA GLU A 302 1.01 6.01 -1.35
C GLU A 302 -0.22 5.80 -0.48
N ARG A 303 -1.15 6.77 -0.54
CA ARG A 303 -2.42 6.70 0.21
C ARG A 303 -3.51 5.90 -0.49
N GLN A 304 -3.36 5.72 -1.80
CA GLN A 304 -4.34 5.06 -2.66
C GLN A 304 -3.74 3.78 -3.26
N ASP A 305 -4.51 2.71 -3.28
CA ASP A 305 -4.09 1.42 -3.79
C ASP A 305 -3.78 1.47 -5.30
N SER A 306 -4.57 2.24 -6.06
CA SER A 306 -4.32 2.46 -7.49
C SER A 306 -2.97 3.14 -7.78
N SER A 307 -2.48 3.99 -6.89
CA SER A 307 -1.16 4.64 -7.04
C SER A 307 0.00 3.69 -6.73
N ALA A 308 -0.19 2.75 -5.81
CA ALA A 308 0.81 1.75 -5.45
C ALA A 308 0.88 0.59 -6.46
N PHE A 309 -0.18 0.41 -7.27
CA PHE A 309 -0.32 -0.74 -8.16
C PHE A 309 0.78 -0.84 -9.22
N SER A 310 1.16 0.27 -9.84
CA SER A 310 2.19 0.27 -10.89
C SER A 310 3.53 -0.27 -10.37
N ALA A 311 3.93 0.15 -9.17
CA ALA A 311 5.16 -0.32 -8.54
C ALA A 311 5.08 -1.81 -8.15
N LEU A 312 3.94 -2.28 -7.64
CA LEU A 312 3.73 -3.71 -7.38
C LEU A 312 3.80 -4.53 -8.69
N PHE A 313 3.11 -4.07 -9.74
CA PHE A 313 3.06 -4.77 -11.03
C PHE A 313 4.42 -4.81 -11.73
N GLU A 314 5.16 -3.69 -11.71
CA GLU A 314 6.52 -3.62 -12.22
C GLU A 314 7.44 -4.63 -11.52
N ARG A 315 7.33 -4.76 -10.19
CA ARG A 315 8.07 -5.78 -9.42
C ARG A 315 7.70 -7.21 -9.80
N MET A 316 6.43 -7.47 -10.09
CA MET A 316 6.01 -8.79 -10.60
C MET A 316 6.65 -9.10 -11.95
N VAL A 317 6.63 -8.13 -12.87
CA VAL A 317 7.18 -8.30 -14.23
C VAL A 317 8.69 -8.43 -14.20
N SER A 318 9.40 -7.54 -13.52
CA SER A 318 10.88 -7.52 -13.45
C SER A 318 11.45 -8.78 -12.79
N ASN A 319 10.68 -9.40 -11.90
CA ASN A 319 11.08 -10.66 -11.26
C ASN A 319 10.53 -11.92 -11.96
N GLY A 320 9.98 -11.79 -13.17
CA GLY A 320 9.50 -12.92 -13.98
C GLY A 320 8.30 -13.65 -13.38
N MET A 321 7.47 -12.93 -12.61
CA MET A 321 6.22 -13.44 -12.02
C MET A 321 4.99 -12.72 -12.57
N LYS A 322 5.04 -12.30 -13.82
CA LYS A 322 3.93 -11.69 -14.53
C LYS A 322 2.77 -12.70 -14.65
N PRO A 323 1.55 -12.37 -14.16
CA PRO A 323 0.40 -13.26 -14.29
C PRO A 323 -0.23 -13.19 -15.68
N LYS A 324 -1.06 -14.17 -16.03
CA LYS A 324 -1.95 -14.13 -17.21
C LYS A 324 -3.26 -13.39 -16.89
N SER A 325 -3.77 -13.58 -15.68
CA SER A 325 -5.01 -12.97 -15.19
C SER A 325 -4.78 -12.31 -13.83
N LEU A 326 -5.39 -11.14 -13.62
CA LEU A 326 -5.25 -10.40 -12.38
C LEU A 326 -6.60 -9.93 -11.86
N CYS A 327 -6.90 -10.22 -10.59
CA CYS A 327 -8.11 -9.78 -9.92
C CYS A 327 -7.78 -8.85 -8.74
N ALA A 328 -8.42 -7.68 -8.72
CA ALA A 328 -8.30 -6.71 -7.64
C ALA A 328 -9.65 -6.07 -7.31
N ASP A 329 -9.73 -5.35 -6.19
CA ASP A 329 -10.95 -4.67 -5.78
C ASP A 329 -11.15 -3.31 -6.49
N ALA A 330 -12.21 -2.59 -6.09
CA ALA A 330 -12.55 -1.30 -6.69
C ALA A 330 -11.55 -0.17 -6.36
N GLY A 331 -10.71 -0.32 -5.35
CA GLY A 331 -9.63 0.63 -5.02
C GLY A 331 -8.58 0.75 -6.11
N TYR A 332 -8.43 -0.29 -6.94
CA TYR A 332 -7.52 -0.33 -8.09
C TYR A 332 -8.18 0.09 -9.40
N GLY A 333 -9.50 0.27 -9.43
CA GLY A 333 -10.29 0.48 -10.64
C GLY A 333 -10.15 1.87 -11.23
N CYS A 334 -9.05 2.17 -11.89
CA CYS A 334 -8.83 3.43 -12.60
C CYS A 334 -8.28 3.19 -14.01
N LYS A 335 -8.38 4.22 -14.89
CA LYS A 335 -7.94 4.15 -16.28
C LYS A 335 -6.48 3.67 -16.38
N ALA A 336 -5.58 4.24 -15.57
CA ALA A 336 -4.16 3.91 -15.61
C ALA A 336 -3.89 2.42 -15.34
N VAL A 337 -4.57 1.82 -14.37
CA VAL A 337 -4.42 0.38 -14.04
C VAL A 337 -4.93 -0.50 -15.18
N TYR A 338 -6.11 -0.18 -15.75
CA TYR A 338 -6.63 -0.96 -16.88
C TYR A 338 -5.74 -0.86 -18.12
N SER A 339 -5.29 0.35 -18.47
CA SER A 339 -4.39 0.54 -19.61
C SER A 339 -3.04 -0.15 -19.42
N LEU A 340 -2.50 -0.17 -18.18
CA LEU A 340 -1.26 -0.88 -17.86
C LEU A 340 -1.43 -2.40 -18.04
N LEU A 341 -2.52 -2.98 -17.55
CA LEU A 341 -2.80 -4.41 -17.67
C LEU A 341 -3.07 -4.81 -19.12
N GLU A 342 -3.86 -4.02 -19.86
CA GLU A 342 -4.12 -4.24 -21.29
C GLU A 342 -2.84 -4.17 -22.10
N GLY A 343 -2.03 -3.10 -21.95
CA GLY A 343 -0.74 -2.94 -22.63
C GLY A 343 0.28 -4.04 -22.30
N SER A 344 0.11 -4.68 -21.14
CA SER A 344 0.94 -5.83 -20.73
C SER A 344 0.36 -7.18 -21.16
N GLY A 345 -0.81 -7.24 -21.78
CA GLY A 345 -1.49 -8.48 -22.20
C GLY A 345 -1.98 -9.33 -21.00
N VAL A 346 -2.37 -8.68 -19.89
CA VAL A 346 -2.90 -9.34 -18.69
C VAL A 346 -4.43 -9.16 -18.65
N GLU A 347 -5.16 -10.25 -18.48
CA GLU A 347 -6.62 -10.19 -18.34
C GLU A 347 -7.01 -9.53 -17.00
N ALA A 348 -7.62 -8.34 -17.07
CA ALA A 348 -8.01 -7.56 -15.90
C ALA A 348 -9.41 -7.95 -15.39
N TYR A 349 -9.48 -8.51 -14.19
CA TYR A 349 -10.72 -8.76 -13.44
C TYR A 349 -10.83 -7.79 -12.27
N VAL A 350 -10.61 -6.51 -12.54
CA VAL A 350 -10.60 -5.44 -11.55
C VAL A 350 -11.98 -4.79 -11.48
N LYS A 351 -12.52 -4.61 -10.27
CA LYS A 351 -13.75 -3.85 -10.09
C LYS A 351 -13.48 -2.36 -10.29
N TYR A 352 -14.43 -1.63 -10.88
CA TYR A 352 -14.37 -0.16 -10.94
C TYR A 352 -15.21 0.48 -9.82
N PRO A 353 -14.97 1.74 -9.44
CA PRO A 353 -15.58 2.35 -8.25
C PRO A 353 -17.10 2.28 -8.17
N ASP A 354 -17.80 2.38 -9.31
CA ASP A 354 -19.26 2.34 -9.37
C ASP A 354 -19.86 0.92 -9.48
N TRP A 355 -19.02 -0.12 -9.55
CA TRP A 355 -19.41 -1.50 -9.79
C TRP A 355 -20.56 -2.00 -8.90
N GLU A 356 -20.42 -1.87 -7.58
CA GLU A 356 -21.45 -2.35 -6.64
C GLU A 356 -22.74 -1.52 -6.72
N GLY A 357 -22.61 -0.23 -7.04
CA GLY A 357 -23.74 0.68 -7.24
C GLY A 357 -24.53 0.33 -8.51
N GLU A 358 -23.83 0.06 -9.60
CA GLU A 358 -24.42 -0.35 -10.88
C GLU A 358 -25.06 -1.74 -10.78
N LEU A 359 -24.33 -2.70 -10.21
CA LEU A 359 -24.82 -4.07 -10.06
C LEU A 359 -26.07 -4.16 -9.17
N SER A 360 -26.13 -3.35 -8.10
CA SER A 360 -27.30 -3.30 -7.21
C SER A 360 -28.45 -2.44 -7.72
N GLY A 361 -28.26 -1.72 -8.84
CA GLY A 361 -29.21 -0.76 -9.36
C GLY A 361 -29.34 0.53 -8.54
N ARG A 362 -28.54 0.71 -7.49
CA ARG A 362 -28.55 1.94 -6.66
C ARG A 362 -27.97 3.15 -7.37
N ARG A 363 -27.02 2.92 -8.29
CA ARG A 363 -26.37 3.94 -9.11
C ARG A 363 -26.21 3.41 -10.54
N PRO A 364 -27.28 3.32 -11.33
CA PRO A 364 -27.15 2.90 -12.73
C PRO A 364 -26.26 3.89 -13.49
N ALA A 365 -25.51 3.37 -14.47
CA ALA A 365 -24.70 4.23 -15.35
C ALA A 365 -25.59 5.25 -16.03
N SER A 366 -25.13 6.51 -16.10
CA SER A 366 -25.88 7.58 -16.79
C SER A 366 -25.75 7.52 -18.32
N TYR A 367 -24.73 6.81 -18.80
CA TYR A 367 -24.42 6.63 -20.23
C TYR A 367 -23.70 5.30 -20.45
N ARG A 368 -23.72 4.81 -21.69
CA ARG A 368 -23.09 3.55 -22.12
C ARG A 368 -22.62 3.68 -23.57
N ARG A 369 -21.83 2.70 -24.04
CA ARG A 369 -21.58 2.56 -25.48
C ARG A 369 -22.75 1.78 -26.10
N GLY A 370 -23.21 2.24 -27.27
CA GLY A 370 -24.22 1.57 -28.05
C GLY A 370 -23.95 1.79 -29.53
N GLY A 371 -23.94 0.72 -30.35
CA GLY A 371 -23.82 0.81 -31.79
C GLY A 371 -22.62 1.60 -32.36
N GLY A 372 -21.51 1.71 -31.59
CA GLY A 372 -20.32 2.50 -31.97
C GLY A 372 -20.33 3.96 -31.53
N SER A 373 -21.40 4.42 -30.86
CA SER A 373 -21.55 5.75 -30.28
C SER A 373 -21.73 5.69 -28.77
N VAL A 374 -21.72 6.85 -28.12
CA VAL A 374 -22.08 6.97 -26.71
C VAL A 374 -23.56 7.28 -26.59
N GLU A 375 -24.27 6.52 -25.78
CA GLU A 375 -25.70 6.66 -25.57
C GLU A 375 -26.01 7.01 -24.11
N CYS A 376 -27.07 7.79 -23.92
CA CYS A 376 -27.67 8.00 -22.60
C CYS A 376 -28.29 6.69 -22.07
N VAL A 377 -28.47 6.61 -20.75
CA VAL A 377 -29.17 5.46 -20.12
C VAL A 377 -30.58 5.21 -20.70
N CYS A 378 -31.22 6.23 -21.24
CA CYS A 378 -32.52 6.10 -21.91
C CYS A 378 -32.44 5.58 -23.36
N GLY A 379 -31.24 5.31 -23.90
CA GLY A 379 -31.01 4.81 -25.25
C GLY A 379 -30.87 5.89 -26.31
N ARG A 380 -30.92 7.19 -25.95
CA ARG A 380 -30.71 8.29 -26.90
C ARG A 380 -29.22 8.51 -27.16
N PRO A 381 -28.80 8.79 -28.39
CA PRO A 381 -27.41 9.09 -28.70
C PRO A 381 -26.95 10.37 -27.98
N LEU A 382 -25.72 10.41 -27.59
CA LEU A 382 -25.05 11.59 -27.04
C LEU A 382 -24.16 12.20 -28.10
N VAL A 383 -24.39 13.49 -28.42
CA VAL A 383 -23.65 14.24 -29.43
C VAL A 383 -22.45 14.93 -28.76
N ARG A 384 -21.29 14.86 -29.38
CA ARG A 384 -20.09 15.57 -28.90
C ARG A 384 -20.27 17.07 -29.15
N VAL A 385 -20.09 17.85 -28.07
CA VAL A 385 -20.27 19.31 -28.11
C VAL A 385 -19.05 20.04 -27.54
N ALA A 386 -18.80 21.26 -28.00
CA ALA A 386 -17.88 22.18 -27.36
C ALA A 386 -18.70 23.05 -26.38
N VAL A 387 -18.21 23.18 -25.14
CA VAL A 387 -18.86 24.04 -24.13
C VAL A 387 -17.99 25.26 -23.94
N GLU A 388 -18.52 26.42 -24.27
CA GLU A 388 -17.79 27.68 -24.19
C GLU A 388 -17.31 27.96 -22.75
N GLY A 389 -16.06 28.38 -22.61
CA GLY A 389 -15.45 28.66 -21.31
C GLY A 389 -15.20 27.44 -20.41
N ARG A 390 -15.40 26.20 -20.91
CA ARG A 390 -15.12 24.97 -20.14
C ARG A 390 -14.15 24.06 -20.88
N HIS A 391 -13.17 23.57 -20.16
CA HIS A 391 -12.28 22.50 -20.60
C HIS A 391 -12.57 21.22 -19.82
N PRO A 392 -12.47 20.04 -20.45
CA PRO A 392 -12.60 18.78 -19.74
C PRO A 392 -11.59 18.69 -18.59
N LYS A 393 -12.04 18.25 -17.43
CA LYS A 393 -11.18 18.09 -16.23
C LYS A 393 -10.29 16.86 -16.33
N ARG A 394 -10.71 15.86 -17.12
CA ARG A 394 -10.00 14.61 -17.32
C ARG A 394 -9.23 14.63 -18.62
N ALA A 395 -7.98 14.16 -18.59
CA ALA A 395 -7.20 13.94 -19.81
C ALA A 395 -7.94 12.94 -20.71
N GLY A 396 -8.16 13.30 -21.98
CA GLY A 396 -8.95 12.50 -22.93
C GLY A 396 -10.46 12.66 -22.79
N GLY A 397 -10.96 13.49 -21.87
CA GLY A 397 -12.37 13.81 -21.73
C GLY A 397 -12.88 14.68 -22.86
N ALA A 398 -14.16 14.53 -23.18
CA ALA A 398 -14.92 15.40 -24.07
C ALA A 398 -16.31 15.64 -23.50
N PHE A 399 -16.95 16.73 -23.92
CA PHE A 399 -18.34 16.98 -23.55
C PHE A 399 -19.27 16.35 -24.57
N TYR A 400 -20.32 15.72 -24.03
CA TYR A 400 -21.38 15.08 -24.81
C TYR A 400 -22.72 15.54 -24.27
N GLU A 401 -23.63 15.87 -25.15
CA GLU A 401 -24.96 16.37 -24.83
C GLU A 401 -26.05 15.39 -25.24
N CYS A 402 -27.02 15.21 -24.35
CA CYS A 402 -28.30 14.62 -24.65
C CYS A 402 -29.27 15.78 -24.99
N GLU A 403 -29.60 15.96 -26.26
CA GLU A 403 -30.30 17.13 -26.75
C GLU A 403 -31.77 17.22 -26.32
N ASP A 404 -32.40 16.07 -26.08
CA ASP A 404 -33.80 16.05 -25.64
C ASP A 404 -33.97 15.16 -24.39
N CYS A 405 -34.08 15.81 -23.25
CA CYS A 405 -34.33 15.15 -21.97
C CYS A 405 -35.83 15.25 -21.55
N ARG A 406 -36.69 15.92 -22.32
CA ARG A 406 -38.11 16.06 -21.98
C ARG A 406 -38.81 14.71 -21.97
N GLY A 407 -39.62 14.45 -20.95
CA GLY A 407 -40.31 13.18 -20.80
C GLY A 407 -39.41 11.96 -20.57
N CYS A 408 -38.11 12.15 -20.30
CA CYS A 408 -37.19 11.06 -20.04
C CYS A 408 -37.53 10.35 -18.71
N PRO A 409 -37.79 9.02 -18.68
CA PRO A 409 -38.14 8.31 -17.45
C PRO A 409 -37.01 8.29 -16.44
N PHE A 410 -35.78 8.55 -16.87
CA PHE A 410 -34.59 8.61 -16.02
C PHE A 410 -34.19 10.03 -15.61
N MET A 411 -34.94 11.07 -15.94
CA MET A 411 -34.59 12.46 -15.68
C MET A 411 -34.35 12.72 -14.20
N HIS A 412 -35.25 12.30 -13.33
CA HIS A 412 -35.14 12.47 -11.88
C HIS A 412 -33.87 11.84 -11.32
N TYR A 413 -33.49 10.67 -11.81
CA TYR A 413 -32.26 9.97 -11.41
C TYR A 413 -31.02 10.67 -11.99
N CYS A 414 -31.07 10.96 -13.28
CA CYS A 414 -29.98 11.53 -14.05
C CYS A 414 -29.56 12.91 -13.53
N ARG A 415 -30.53 13.75 -13.11
CA ARG A 415 -30.32 15.13 -12.66
C ARG A 415 -30.33 15.36 -11.15
N ARG A 416 -30.42 14.31 -10.35
CA ARG A 416 -30.65 14.41 -8.90
C ARG A 416 -29.62 15.25 -8.11
N PHE A 417 -28.45 15.51 -8.70
CA PHE A 417 -27.39 16.33 -8.11
C PHE A 417 -27.16 17.66 -8.86
N LYS A 418 -28.07 18.05 -9.73
CA LYS A 418 -28.01 19.33 -10.42
C LYS A 418 -28.85 20.37 -9.67
N SER A 419 -28.42 21.63 -9.73
CA SER A 419 -29.17 22.78 -9.18
C SER A 419 -30.53 22.94 -9.86
N GLU A 420 -30.62 22.57 -11.16
CA GLU A 420 -31.84 22.56 -11.92
C GLU A 420 -32.23 21.12 -12.24
N PRO A 421 -33.22 20.54 -11.54
CA PRO A 421 -33.67 19.17 -11.76
C PRO A 421 -34.40 18.96 -13.08
N GLU A 422 -34.96 20.03 -13.68
CA GLU A 422 -35.64 20.01 -14.95
C GLU A 422 -34.86 20.78 -16.01
N GLY A 423 -34.88 20.32 -17.24
CA GLY A 423 -34.20 20.95 -18.37
C GLY A 423 -34.22 20.07 -19.61
N ASP A 424 -34.18 20.72 -20.76
CA ASP A 424 -34.37 20.09 -22.07
C ASP A 424 -33.15 19.28 -22.53
N SER A 425 -31.96 19.59 -22.03
CA SER A 425 -30.73 18.88 -22.39
C SER A 425 -29.84 18.61 -21.19
N ARG A 426 -28.87 17.69 -21.33
CA ARG A 426 -27.85 17.41 -20.32
C ARG A 426 -26.50 17.17 -20.97
N VAL A 427 -25.49 17.90 -20.47
CA VAL A 427 -24.09 17.73 -20.86
C VAL A 427 -23.37 16.84 -19.87
N PHE A 428 -22.62 15.86 -20.38
CA PHE A 428 -21.75 14.94 -19.66
C PHE A 428 -20.31 15.18 -20.07
N GLU A 429 -19.39 15.12 -19.12
CA GLU A 429 -17.96 14.98 -19.41
C GLU A 429 -17.64 13.48 -19.45
N ILE A 430 -17.29 12.96 -20.62
CA ILE A 430 -17.05 11.54 -20.85
C ILE A 430 -15.65 11.36 -21.43
N ASP A 431 -14.87 10.46 -20.83
CA ASP A 431 -13.67 9.90 -21.42
C ASP A 431 -14.07 8.59 -22.12
N ALA A 432 -14.07 8.62 -23.45
CA ALA A 432 -14.52 7.48 -24.26
C ALA A 432 -13.66 6.24 -24.08
N GLU A 433 -12.36 6.42 -23.85
CA GLU A 433 -11.43 5.33 -23.59
C GLU A 433 -11.68 4.71 -22.21
N TRP A 434 -11.87 5.55 -21.19
CA TRP A 434 -12.27 5.06 -19.87
C TRP A 434 -13.60 4.29 -19.91
N LEU A 435 -14.56 4.78 -20.69
CA LEU A 435 -15.85 4.10 -20.87
C LEU A 435 -15.66 2.72 -21.52
N ARG A 436 -14.82 2.61 -22.57
CA ARG A 436 -14.48 1.35 -23.23
C ARG A 436 -13.90 0.35 -22.23
N LEU A 437 -12.85 0.77 -21.52
CA LEU A 437 -12.17 -0.09 -20.54
C LEU A 437 -13.11 -0.56 -19.42
N LYS A 438 -14.00 0.34 -18.96
CA LYS A 438 -15.00 0.04 -17.93
C LYS A 438 -16.02 -1.00 -18.39
N GLU A 439 -16.52 -0.89 -19.62
CA GLU A 439 -17.49 -1.84 -20.18
C GLU A 439 -16.86 -3.21 -20.40
N GLU A 440 -15.67 -3.26 -20.98
CA GLU A 440 -14.93 -4.52 -21.13
C GLU A 440 -14.63 -5.19 -19.78
N ALA A 441 -14.24 -4.40 -18.77
CA ALA A 441 -14.07 -4.91 -17.42
C ALA A 441 -15.38 -5.45 -16.85
N ARG A 442 -16.51 -4.79 -17.11
CA ARG A 442 -17.84 -5.25 -16.72
C ARG A 442 -18.17 -6.61 -17.32
N ASP A 443 -17.94 -6.77 -18.62
CA ASP A 443 -18.24 -8.02 -19.32
C ASP A 443 -17.35 -9.15 -18.82
N ARG A 444 -16.05 -8.89 -18.61
CA ARG A 444 -15.12 -9.86 -18.00
C ARG A 444 -15.54 -10.23 -16.57
N LEU A 445 -15.90 -9.25 -15.73
CA LEU A 445 -16.34 -9.51 -14.35
C LEU A 445 -17.65 -10.29 -14.26
N LEU A 446 -18.53 -10.18 -15.24
CA LEU A 446 -19.80 -10.93 -15.31
C LEU A 446 -19.63 -12.31 -15.94
N SER A 447 -18.52 -12.59 -16.61
CA SER A 447 -18.21 -13.91 -17.17
C SER A 447 -18.09 -14.98 -16.07
N PRO A 448 -18.26 -16.28 -16.40
CA PRO A 448 -18.05 -17.37 -15.44
C PRO A 448 -16.67 -17.32 -14.77
N LYS A 449 -15.60 -17.06 -15.54
CA LYS A 449 -14.24 -16.88 -15.02
C LYS A 449 -14.15 -15.65 -14.10
N GLY A 450 -14.77 -14.53 -14.47
CA GLY A 450 -14.80 -13.33 -13.65
C GLY A 450 -15.50 -13.52 -12.30
N ILE A 451 -16.56 -14.31 -12.27
CA ILE A 451 -17.24 -14.68 -11.02
C ILE A 451 -16.32 -15.54 -10.14
N GLU A 452 -15.66 -16.54 -10.73
CA GLU A 452 -14.69 -17.38 -10.02
C GLU A 452 -13.52 -16.55 -9.46
N MET A 453 -12.93 -15.68 -10.28
CA MET A 453 -11.83 -14.83 -9.88
C MET A 453 -12.20 -13.92 -8.69
N ARG A 454 -13.39 -13.32 -8.70
CA ARG A 454 -13.87 -12.47 -7.59
C ARG A 454 -14.10 -13.24 -6.29
N VAL A 455 -14.60 -14.46 -6.36
CA VAL A 455 -14.77 -15.33 -5.19
C VAL A 455 -13.41 -15.76 -4.64
N ASN A 456 -12.51 -16.19 -5.53
CA ASN A 456 -11.16 -16.61 -5.14
C ASN A 456 -10.36 -15.45 -4.52
N ARG A 457 -10.51 -14.21 -4.99
CA ARG A 457 -9.84 -13.06 -4.41
C ARG A 457 -10.13 -12.94 -2.91
N SER A 458 -11.40 -12.93 -2.56
CA SER A 458 -11.82 -12.82 -1.15
C SER A 458 -11.19 -13.92 -0.28
N CYS A 459 -11.22 -15.16 -0.76
CA CYS A 459 -10.67 -16.29 0.01
C CYS A 459 -9.14 -16.24 0.14
N GLN A 460 -8.43 -15.82 -0.91
CA GLN A 460 -6.96 -15.90 -0.94
C GLN A 460 -6.29 -14.70 -0.30
N VAL A 461 -6.68 -13.49 -0.67
CA VAL A 461 -5.97 -12.29 -0.21
C VAL A 461 -6.41 -11.87 1.19
N GLU A 462 -7.72 -11.85 1.47
CA GLU A 462 -8.23 -11.56 2.82
C GLU A 462 -7.73 -12.61 3.82
N GLY A 463 -7.68 -13.88 3.40
CA GLY A 463 -7.10 -14.96 4.20
C GLY A 463 -5.60 -14.79 4.44
N ALA A 464 -4.82 -14.29 3.46
CA ALA A 464 -3.41 -14.02 3.62
C ALA A 464 -3.15 -12.88 4.63
N PHE A 465 -3.83 -11.73 4.47
CA PHE A 465 -3.74 -10.63 5.44
C PHE A 465 -4.26 -11.01 6.82
N GLY A 466 -5.33 -11.82 6.90
CA GLY A 466 -5.85 -12.35 8.17
C GLY A 466 -4.79 -13.15 8.91
N MET A 467 -4.12 -14.08 8.23
CA MET A 467 -3.03 -14.88 8.83
C MET A 467 -1.84 -14.02 9.23
N ILE A 468 -1.40 -13.07 8.39
CA ILE A 468 -0.28 -12.17 8.72
C ILE A 468 -0.63 -11.33 9.95
N LYS A 469 -1.79 -10.68 9.97
CA LYS A 469 -2.16 -9.76 11.05
C LYS A 469 -2.58 -10.45 12.34
N GLN A 470 -3.39 -11.51 12.25
CA GLN A 470 -3.95 -12.18 13.43
C GLN A 470 -3.07 -13.33 13.90
N ASP A 471 -2.76 -14.30 13.02
CA ASP A 471 -2.06 -15.51 13.44
C ASP A 471 -0.55 -15.31 13.66
N MET A 472 0.05 -14.31 12.97
CA MET A 472 1.48 -13.98 13.11
C MET A 472 1.71 -12.69 13.91
N GLY A 473 0.64 -12.07 14.45
CA GLY A 473 0.73 -10.92 15.35
C GLY A 473 1.29 -9.65 14.73
N TYR A 474 1.14 -9.47 13.43
CA TYR A 474 1.63 -8.29 12.73
C TYR A 474 0.62 -7.14 12.82
N VAL A 475 0.68 -6.38 13.91
CA VAL A 475 -0.26 -5.28 14.21
C VAL A 475 0.27 -3.90 13.84
N ARG A 476 1.60 -3.72 13.86
CA ARG A 476 2.30 -2.50 13.46
C ARG A 476 3.74 -2.84 13.10
N PHE A 477 4.41 -1.94 12.35
CA PHE A 477 5.85 -2.05 12.14
C PHE A 477 6.61 -1.88 13.45
N ARG A 478 7.73 -2.58 13.57
CA ARG A 478 8.67 -2.50 14.70
C ARG A 478 9.98 -1.82 14.31
N ARG A 479 10.12 -1.50 13.01
CA ARG A 479 11.31 -0.90 12.43
C ARG A 479 10.94 0.41 11.75
N THR A 480 11.81 1.40 11.85
CA THR A 480 11.70 2.71 11.21
C THR A 480 12.40 2.71 9.85
N SER A 481 12.01 3.56 8.94
CA SER A 481 12.39 3.72 7.53
C SER A 481 11.68 2.77 6.57
N LEU A 482 11.49 3.23 5.34
CA LEU A 482 10.82 2.46 4.29
C LEU A 482 11.56 1.17 3.93
N GLU A 483 12.90 1.21 3.89
CA GLU A 483 13.73 0.03 3.58
C GLU A 483 13.56 -1.07 4.63
N LYS A 484 13.61 -0.70 5.91
CA LYS A 484 13.44 -1.66 7.01
C LYS A 484 11.99 -2.13 7.13
N ALA A 485 11.02 -1.28 6.81
CA ALA A 485 9.61 -1.67 6.70
C ALA A 485 9.42 -2.71 5.56
N ARG A 486 10.06 -2.51 4.40
CA ARG A 486 10.04 -3.50 3.30
C ARG A 486 10.65 -4.84 3.71
N LEU A 487 11.78 -4.80 4.42
CA LEU A 487 12.41 -6.01 4.97
C LEU A 487 11.46 -6.74 5.93
N GLU A 488 10.87 -6.02 6.89
CA GLU A 488 9.99 -6.61 7.89
C GLU A 488 8.77 -7.25 7.25
N PHE A 489 8.09 -6.55 6.34
CA PHE A 489 6.92 -7.09 5.64
C PHE A 489 7.27 -8.28 4.74
N MET A 490 8.43 -8.24 4.07
CA MET A 490 8.96 -9.37 3.30
C MET A 490 9.08 -10.63 4.16
N LEU A 491 9.64 -10.50 5.37
CA LEU A 491 9.81 -11.64 6.29
C LEU A 491 8.46 -12.23 6.74
N TYR A 492 7.44 -11.41 6.97
CA TYR A 492 6.08 -11.89 7.24
C TYR A 492 5.47 -12.60 6.03
N CYS A 493 5.64 -12.07 4.83
CA CYS A 493 5.18 -12.71 3.60
C CYS A 493 5.86 -14.07 3.38
N LEU A 494 7.18 -14.15 3.54
CA LEU A 494 7.92 -15.43 3.45
C LEU A 494 7.53 -16.39 4.59
N GLY A 495 7.38 -15.89 5.81
CA GLY A 495 6.90 -16.69 6.94
C GLY A 495 5.54 -17.34 6.64
N LEU A 496 4.60 -16.59 6.02
CA LEU A 496 3.34 -17.13 5.57
C LEU A 496 3.52 -18.21 4.49
N ASN A 497 4.37 -17.96 3.49
CA ASN A 497 4.65 -18.91 2.41
C ASN A 497 5.24 -20.21 2.96
N ILE A 498 6.18 -20.12 3.91
CA ILE A 498 6.80 -21.28 4.57
C ILE A 498 5.78 -22.04 5.44
N ARG A 499 4.88 -21.35 6.17
CA ARG A 499 3.74 -22.01 6.84
C ARG A 499 2.89 -22.85 5.89
N LYS A 500 2.62 -22.32 4.69
CA LYS A 500 1.88 -23.04 3.66
C LYS A 500 2.66 -24.23 3.15
N LEU A 501 3.96 -24.09 2.92
CA LEU A 501 4.86 -25.18 2.56
C LEU A 501 4.86 -26.30 3.62
N PHE A 502 4.98 -25.98 4.90
CA PHE A 502 4.95 -26.98 5.98
C PHE A 502 3.59 -27.70 6.06
N ARG A 503 2.49 -26.98 5.85
CA ARG A 503 1.16 -27.60 5.74
C ARG A 503 1.06 -28.51 4.51
N PHE A 504 1.67 -28.14 3.40
CA PHE A 504 1.75 -28.98 2.21
C PHE A 504 2.53 -30.25 2.47
N TYR A 505 3.69 -30.18 3.12
CA TYR A 505 4.47 -31.34 3.51
C TYR A 505 3.69 -32.26 4.45
N GLY A 506 3.04 -31.71 5.47
CA GLY A 506 2.21 -32.47 6.39
C GLY A 506 1.00 -33.15 5.73
N LYS A 507 0.38 -32.51 4.73
CA LYS A 507 -0.71 -33.11 3.95
C LYS A 507 -0.19 -34.21 3.03
N LYS A 508 0.96 -33.99 2.37
CA LYS A 508 1.57 -34.99 1.49
C LYS A 508 1.96 -36.23 2.28
N ALA A 509 2.55 -36.09 3.45
CA ALA A 509 2.84 -37.21 4.35
C ALA A 509 1.59 -37.95 4.81
N ARG A 510 0.51 -37.23 5.16
CA ARG A 510 -0.81 -37.85 5.43
C ARG A 510 -1.40 -38.52 4.19
N PHE A 511 -1.31 -37.90 3.03
CA PHE A 511 -1.87 -38.45 1.79
C PHE A 511 -1.12 -39.69 1.30
N GLU A 512 0.18 -39.76 1.48
CA GLU A 512 0.99 -40.96 1.25
C GLU A 512 0.63 -42.07 2.24
N TYR A 513 0.38 -41.73 3.50
CA TYR A 513 -0.13 -42.67 4.51
C TYR A 513 -1.55 -43.17 4.19
N TRP A 514 -2.45 -42.33 3.61
CA TRP A 514 -3.83 -42.67 3.25
C TRP A 514 -3.98 -43.23 1.84
N LYS A 515 -2.92 -43.29 1.04
CA LYS A 515 -2.88 -44.04 -0.22
C LYS A 515 -2.66 -45.54 -0.01
N SER A 516 -3.33 -46.12 0.95
CA SER A 516 -3.60 -47.55 0.96
C SER A 516 -4.69 -47.88 -0.06
N PRO A 517 -4.59 -49.01 -0.81
CA PRO A 517 -5.31 -49.22 -2.06
C PRO A 517 -6.81 -49.41 -1.98
N GLU A 518 -7.42 -49.32 -0.83
CA GLU A 518 -8.85 -49.65 -0.65
C GLU A 518 -9.67 -48.43 -0.22
N GLY A 519 -10.21 -47.74 -1.22
CA GLY A 519 -11.55 -47.22 -1.06
C GLY A 519 -11.77 -45.92 -0.33
N LEU A 520 -11.03 -44.85 -0.59
CA LEU A 520 -11.53 -43.51 -0.37
C LEU A 520 -11.92 -42.90 -1.73
N LYS A 521 -13.20 -43.14 -2.11
CA LYS A 521 -13.89 -42.28 -3.10
C LYS A 521 -13.76 -40.86 -2.56
N ALA A 522 -12.99 -40.04 -3.26
CA ALA A 522 -12.96 -38.61 -3.04
C ALA A 522 -14.39 -38.10 -3.09
N GLU A 523 -14.99 -37.78 -1.95
CA GLU A 523 -16.15 -36.91 -1.94
C GLU A 523 -15.67 -35.60 -2.52
N SER A 524 -15.98 -35.41 -3.78
CA SER A 524 -15.78 -34.17 -4.48
C SER A 524 -16.36 -33.08 -3.61
N PHE A 525 -15.54 -32.17 -3.12
CA PHE A 525 -15.98 -30.86 -2.69
C PHE A 525 -16.83 -30.31 -3.83
N LYS A 526 -18.15 -30.37 -3.70
CA LYS A 526 -19.06 -29.80 -4.68
C LYS A 526 -18.80 -28.31 -4.66
N LYS A 527 -17.98 -27.85 -5.63
CA LYS A 527 -17.89 -26.43 -5.94
C LYS A 527 -19.32 -25.90 -6.04
N PRO A 528 -19.67 -24.78 -5.38
CA PRO A 528 -21.01 -24.22 -5.54
C PRO A 528 -21.23 -24.04 -7.03
N SER A 529 -22.19 -24.74 -7.60
CA SER A 529 -22.40 -24.79 -9.04
C SER A 529 -22.57 -23.37 -9.55
N VAL A 530 -21.93 -23.04 -10.68
CA VAL A 530 -22.10 -21.75 -11.38
C VAL A 530 -23.57 -21.36 -11.43
N LYS A 531 -24.44 -22.32 -11.70
CA LYS A 531 -25.91 -22.23 -11.67
C LYS A 531 -26.48 -21.71 -10.33
N ARG A 532 -25.86 -22.01 -9.19
CA ARG A 532 -26.32 -21.53 -7.86
C ARG A 532 -25.90 -20.08 -7.64
N ILE A 533 -24.77 -19.67 -8.20
CA ILE A 533 -24.26 -18.29 -8.16
C ILE A 533 -25.09 -17.45 -9.14
N GLU A 534 -25.33 -17.92 -10.36
CA GLU A 534 -26.19 -17.28 -11.36
C GLU A 534 -27.63 -17.11 -10.84
N ASN A 535 -28.21 -18.12 -10.21
CA ASN A 535 -29.55 -18.06 -9.61
C ASN A 535 -29.60 -17.10 -8.41
N ARG A 536 -28.51 -16.96 -7.62
CA ARG A 536 -28.43 -15.96 -6.57
C ARG A 536 -28.31 -14.54 -7.14
N MET A 537 -27.57 -14.37 -8.22
CA MET A 537 -27.46 -13.11 -8.94
C MET A 537 -28.75 -12.74 -9.64
N ALA A 538 -29.40 -13.67 -10.34
CA ALA A 538 -30.71 -13.49 -10.98
C ALA A 538 -31.79 -13.11 -9.95
N LYS A 539 -31.84 -13.77 -8.78
CA LYS A 539 -32.74 -13.40 -7.68
C LYS A 539 -32.41 -12.01 -7.08
N ARG A 540 -31.14 -11.61 -7.00
CA ARG A 540 -30.77 -10.26 -6.59
C ARG A 540 -31.15 -9.23 -7.65
N TRP A 541 -30.98 -9.55 -8.92
CA TRP A 541 -31.40 -8.69 -10.05
C TRP A 541 -32.91 -8.50 -10.13
N SER A 542 -33.72 -9.56 -9.92
CA SER A 542 -35.17 -9.45 -9.89
C SER A 542 -35.66 -8.62 -8.70
N LYS A 543 -35.02 -8.74 -7.53
CA LYS A 543 -35.30 -7.88 -6.37
C LYS A 543 -34.85 -6.41 -6.57
N ALA A 544 -33.78 -6.16 -7.31
CA ALA A 544 -33.32 -4.80 -7.62
C ALA A 544 -34.22 -4.09 -8.65
N LYS A 545 -34.93 -4.82 -9.49
CA LYS A 545 -35.92 -4.27 -10.43
C LYS A 545 -37.24 -3.88 -9.79
N GLN A 546 -37.55 -4.37 -8.58
CA GLN A 546 -38.73 -3.93 -7.84
C GLN A 546 -38.41 -2.65 -7.08
N PRO A 547 -39.15 -1.54 -7.29
CA PRO A 547 -38.94 -0.31 -6.53
C PRO A 547 -39.17 -0.61 -5.05
N ASN A 548 -38.14 -0.39 -4.25
CA ASN A 548 -38.15 -0.66 -2.82
C ASN A 548 -39.10 0.34 -2.12
N GLU A 549 -40.34 -0.06 -1.88
CA GLU A 549 -41.35 0.76 -1.21
C GLU A 549 -40.95 1.22 0.19
N LYS A 550 -40.08 0.47 0.86
CA LYS A 550 -39.47 0.91 2.13
C LYS A 550 -38.56 2.12 1.96
N ALA A 551 -37.77 2.18 0.90
CA ALA A 551 -36.93 3.35 0.63
C ALA A 551 -37.77 4.60 0.29
N LYS A 552 -38.94 4.42 -0.35
CA LYS A 552 -39.91 5.51 -0.56
C LYS A 552 -40.50 6.05 0.74
N LYS A 553 -40.70 5.19 1.75
CA LYS A 553 -41.22 5.60 3.08
C LYS A 553 -40.16 6.34 3.90
N GLU A 554 -38.90 5.87 3.91
CA GLU A 554 -37.82 6.55 4.63
C GLU A 554 -37.46 7.90 4.00
N TYR A 555 -37.52 8.03 2.67
CA TYR A 555 -37.31 9.30 2.00
C TYR A 555 -38.43 10.35 2.28
N ARG A 556 -39.68 9.93 2.44
CA ARG A 556 -40.77 10.81 2.88
C ARG A 556 -40.61 11.28 4.32
N TYR A 557 -39.98 10.51 5.19
CA TYR A 557 -39.72 10.86 6.59
C TYR A 557 -38.53 11.82 6.75
N ALA A 558 -37.48 11.69 5.95
CA ALA A 558 -36.31 12.59 5.96
C ALA A 558 -36.64 13.97 5.39
N GLY A 559 -37.52 14.08 4.40
CA GLY A 559 -37.97 15.34 3.83
C GLY A 559 -38.83 16.19 4.78
N ARG A 560 -39.56 15.58 5.73
CA ARG A 560 -40.39 16.29 6.73
C ARG A 560 -39.61 16.86 7.92
N LYS A 561 -38.37 16.42 8.18
CA LYS A 561 -37.53 16.93 9.28
C LYS A 561 -36.72 18.17 8.94
N LYS A 562 -36.64 18.60 7.68
CA LYS A 562 -35.93 19.83 7.27
C LYS A 562 -36.77 21.09 7.22
N GLY A 563 -38.04 21.06 7.65
CA GLY A 563 -39.00 22.16 7.58
C GLY A 563 -39.42 22.74 8.93
N ARG A 564 -38.58 22.69 9.97
CA ARG A 564 -38.85 23.46 11.21
C ARG A 564 -37.66 24.37 11.47
N ASN A 565 -37.80 25.64 11.07
CA ASN A 565 -37.04 26.74 11.64
C ASN A 565 -37.46 26.92 13.12
N PRO A 566 -36.54 27.10 14.04
CA PRO A 566 -36.88 27.64 15.36
C PRO A 566 -36.82 29.16 15.27
N THR A 567 -37.99 29.81 15.26
CA THR A 567 -38.15 31.16 15.76
C THR A 567 -38.60 31.04 17.20
N SER A 568 -37.77 31.46 18.09
CA SER A 568 -37.87 32.21 19.35
C SER A 568 -36.73 31.79 20.28
#